data_f1182e6be9a176ef5cae4bf6ea003eef
#
_entry.id   f1182e6be9a176ef5cae4bf6ea003eef
#
_cell.length_a   1.000
_cell.length_b   1.000
_cell.length_c   1.000
_cell.angle_alpha   90.00
_cell.angle_beta   90.00
_cell.angle_gamma   90.00
#
_symmetry.space_group_name_H-M   'P 1'
#
loop_
_entity.id
_entity.type
_entity.pdbx_description
1 polymer ?
#
loop_
_entity_poly.entity_id
_entity_poly.type
_entity_poly.pdbx_seq_one_letter_code
_entity_poly.pdbx_strand_id
1 'polypeptide(L)'
;MPDKNWQFELEEYIKQGEPDRAEKSEAWQTAIGLQAVDGLKTSDYLLDTAKDHIEGKITIDEAQNRIHSYYEQRTTRTEVEDNTKEADIVSARITKRLGEMAFQFSPAEWITIHRRLFEGVFDHAGQIRKYNISKKEWILNGETVIYADFNSIKDTLDYDFATEKQFSYEGLSV
;
A
#
# COMPACT_ATOMS: atom_id res chain seq x y z
N MET A 1 31.24 33.42 8.12
CA MET A 1 30.95 32.15 7.39
C MET A 1 29.43 32.07 7.30
N PRO A 2 28.81 31.91 6.15
CA PRO A 2 27.38 31.71 6.11
C PRO A 2 27.07 30.42 6.84
N ASP A 3 26.09 30.46 7.75
CA ASP A 3 25.55 29.26 8.41
C ASP A 3 25.07 28.32 7.31
N LYS A 4 25.76 27.20 7.15
CA LYS A 4 25.28 26.11 6.27
C LYS A 4 23.93 25.67 6.83
N ASN A 5 22.88 25.88 6.08
CA ASN A 5 21.55 25.40 6.45
C ASN A 5 21.51 23.88 6.24
N TRP A 6 22.05 23.15 7.23
CA TRP A 6 22.16 21.69 7.21
C TRP A 6 20.77 21.01 7.04
N GLN A 7 19.69 21.68 7.42
CA GLN A 7 18.32 21.18 7.21
C GLN A 7 18.00 21.11 5.72
N PHE A 8 18.32 22.15 4.96
CA PHE A 8 18.15 22.16 3.52
C PHE A 8 18.98 21.08 2.82
N GLU A 9 20.24 20.90 3.25
CA GLU A 9 21.10 19.85 2.70
C GLU A 9 20.53 18.45 2.96
N LEU A 10 19.98 18.18 4.16
CA LEU A 10 19.37 16.91 4.50
C LEU A 10 18.08 16.67 3.71
N GLU A 11 17.24 17.68 3.55
CA GLU A 11 16.03 17.58 2.72
C GLU A 11 16.36 17.23 1.27
N GLU A 12 17.43 17.83 0.71
CA GLU A 12 17.89 17.50 -0.64
C GLU A 12 18.42 16.06 -0.74
N TYR A 13 19.15 15.56 0.27
CA TYR A 13 19.58 14.16 0.32
C TYR A 13 18.38 13.18 0.37
N ILE A 14 17.36 13.49 1.15
CA ILE A 14 16.14 12.68 1.24
C ILE A 14 15.47 12.62 -0.13
N LYS A 15 15.30 13.77 -0.81
CA LYS A 15 14.70 13.84 -2.15
C LYS A 15 15.50 13.09 -3.21
N GLN A 16 16.83 13.14 -3.15
CA GLN A 16 17.72 12.43 -4.07
C GLN A 16 17.71 10.91 -3.85
N GLY A 17 17.38 10.46 -2.64
CA GLY A 17 17.23 9.03 -2.31
C GLY A 17 15.89 8.43 -2.71
N GLU A 18 14.92 9.24 -3.14
CA GLU A 18 13.65 8.74 -3.63
C GLU A 18 13.75 8.22 -5.07
N PRO A 19 12.80 7.29 -5.46
CA PRO A 19 12.66 6.86 -6.85
C PRO A 19 12.56 8.02 -7.84
N ASP A 20 12.93 7.79 -9.07
CA ASP A 20 12.80 8.79 -10.12
C ASP A 20 11.32 9.08 -10.47
N ARG A 21 11.08 10.06 -11.36
CA ARG A 21 9.74 10.48 -11.73
C ARG A 21 8.92 9.37 -12.39
N ALA A 22 9.55 8.53 -13.19
CA ALA A 22 8.87 7.43 -13.88
C ALA A 22 8.48 6.33 -12.87
N GLU A 23 9.40 5.93 -12.01
CA GLU A 23 9.17 4.96 -10.94
C GLU A 23 8.08 5.43 -9.95
N LYS A 24 8.11 6.72 -9.55
CA LYS A 24 7.05 7.31 -8.73
C LYS A 24 5.69 7.25 -9.42
N SER A 25 5.64 7.58 -10.70
CA SER A 25 4.41 7.57 -11.48
C SER A 25 3.83 6.15 -11.58
N GLU A 26 4.68 5.16 -11.84
CA GLU A 26 4.29 3.76 -11.91
C GLU A 26 3.79 3.23 -10.55
N ALA A 27 4.49 3.57 -9.47
CA ALA A 27 4.10 3.19 -8.12
C ALA A 27 2.72 3.75 -7.73
N TRP A 28 2.45 5.03 -8.01
CA TRP A 28 1.13 5.63 -7.78
C TRP A 28 0.05 5.00 -8.66
N GLN A 29 0.35 4.77 -9.93
CA GLN A 29 -0.60 4.16 -10.86
C GLN A 29 -0.98 2.74 -10.42
N THR A 30 0.00 1.95 -9.98
CA THR A 30 -0.21 0.61 -9.42
C THR A 30 -1.04 0.67 -8.15
N ALA A 31 -0.69 1.54 -7.22
CA ALA A 31 -1.38 1.67 -5.94
C ALA A 31 -2.85 2.07 -6.10
N ILE A 32 -3.14 3.06 -6.94
CA ILE A 32 -4.51 3.52 -7.23
C ILE A 32 -5.28 2.44 -7.99
N GLY A 33 -4.63 1.76 -8.94
CA GLY A 33 -5.24 0.66 -9.69
C GLY A 33 -5.67 -0.49 -8.80
N LEU A 34 -4.88 -0.85 -7.79
CA LEU A 34 -5.25 -1.88 -6.80
C LEU A 34 -6.51 -1.50 -6.01
N GLN A 35 -6.68 -0.24 -5.62
CA GLN A 35 -7.91 0.21 -4.96
C GLN A 35 -9.13 0.10 -5.88
N ALA A 36 -8.94 0.42 -7.17
CA ALA A 36 -10.02 0.34 -8.14
C ALA A 36 -10.51 -1.11 -8.38
N VAL A 37 -9.62 -2.11 -8.25
CA VAL A 37 -10.00 -3.53 -8.31
C VAL A 37 -11.00 -3.90 -7.20
N ASP A 38 -10.82 -3.32 -6.01
CA ASP A 38 -11.74 -3.50 -4.88
C ASP A 38 -12.97 -2.58 -4.94
N GLY A 39 -13.15 -1.85 -6.04
CA GLY A 39 -14.28 -0.93 -6.25
C GLY A 39 -14.15 0.38 -5.50
N LEU A 40 -12.99 0.66 -4.93
CA LEU A 40 -12.71 1.90 -4.20
C LEU A 40 -12.25 3.00 -5.16
N LYS A 41 -12.56 4.26 -4.80
CA LYS A 41 -12.14 5.44 -5.55
C LYS A 41 -11.32 6.37 -4.68
N THR A 42 -10.21 6.80 -5.21
CA THR A 42 -9.37 7.84 -4.60
C THR A 42 -9.95 9.23 -4.81
N SER A 43 -9.61 10.16 -3.90
CA SER A 43 -10.03 11.55 -4.00
C SER A 43 -9.17 12.36 -4.99
N ASP A 44 -9.71 13.49 -5.44
CA ASP A 44 -8.94 14.46 -6.21
C ASP A 44 -7.76 15.02 -5.38
N TYR A 45 -7.93 15.13 -4.06
CA TYR A 45 -6.87 15.56 -3.16
C TYR A 45 -5.68 14.61 -3.17
N LEU A 46 -5.92 13.28 -3.21
CA LEU A 46 -4.86 12.30 -3.39
C LEU A 46 -4.15 12.49 -4.72
N LEU A 47 -4.90 12.66 -5.80
CA LEU A 47 -4.33 12.81 -7.15
C LEU A 47 -3.42 14.04 -7.25
N ASP A 48 -3.81 15.15 -6.64
CA ASP A 48 -2.97 16.36 -6.59
C ASP A 48 -1.74 16.16 -5.71
N THR A 49 -1.89 15.50 -4.57
CA THR A 49 -0.77 15.13 -3.70
C THR A 49 0.21 14.18 -4.40
N ALA A 50 -0.29 13.20 -5.15
CA ALA A 50 0.52 12.29 -5.95
C ALA A 50 1.33 13.03 -7.04
N LYS A 51 0.71 13.99 -7.73
CA LYS A 51 1.41 14.84 -8.71
C LYS A 51 2.56 15.61 -8.07
N ASP A 52 2.32 16.23 -6.91
CA ASP A 52 3.37 16.97 -6.19
C ASP A 52 4.54 16.05 -5.81
N HIS A 53 4.26 14.81 -5.40
CA HIS A 53 5.31 13.82 -5.13
C HIS A 53 6.04 13.38 -6.40
N ILE A 54 5.34 13.07 -7.49
CA ILE A 54 5.92 12.69 -8.78
C ILE A 54 6.83 13.79 -9.32
N GLU A 55 6.43 15.05 -9.16
CA GLU A 55 7.20 16.22 -9.58
C GLU A 55 8.38 16.57 -8.66
N GLY A 56 8.54 15.82 -7.55
CA GLY A 56 9.62 16.04 -6.58
C GLY A 56 9.44 17.26 -5.68
N LYS A 57 8.23 17.84 -5.63
CA LYS A 57 7.92 18.98 -4.75
C LYS A 57 7.84 18.56 -3.29
N ILE A 58 7.42 17.34 -3.04
CA ILE A 58 7.28 16.73 -1.72
C ILE A 58 7.84 15.30 -1.73
N THR A 59 8.24 14.80 -0.56
CA THR A 59 8.62 13.41 -0.35
C THR A 59 7.38 12.52 -0.18
N ILE A 60 7.57 11.19 -0.23
CA ILE A 60 6.46 10.25 0.03
C ILE A 60 5.96 10.36 1.47
N ASP A 61 6.83 10.64 2.44
CA ASP A 61 6.43 10.85 3.83
C ASP A 61 5.57 12.12 4.00
N GLU A 62 5.94 13.20 3.31
CA GLU A 62 5.12 14.42 3.28
C GLU A 62 3.78 14.18 2.61
N ALA A 63 3.73 13.38 1.54
CA ALA A 63 2.48 13.00 0.88
C ALA A 63 1.55 12.23 1.85
N GLN A 64 2.08 11.23 2.57
CA GLN A 64 1.33 10.50 3.59
C GLN A 64 0.82 11.42 4.71
N ASN A 65 1.67 12.32 5.20
CA ASN A 65 1.28 13.27 6.25
C ASN A 65 0.19 14.24 5.79
N ARG A 66 0.24 14.73 4.55
CA ARG A 66 -0.81 15.58 3.96
C ARG A 66 -2.14 14.85 3.89
N ILE A 67 -2.16 13.61 3.40
CA ILE A 67 -3.37 12.79 3.31
C ILE A 67 -3.94 12.53 4.71
N HIS A 68 -3.11 12.18 5.67
CA HIS A 68 -3.54 11.95 7.05
C HIS A 68 -4.18 13.21 7.66
N SER A 69 -3.50 14.34 7.58
CA SER A 69 -4.01 15.63 8.09
C SER A 69 -5.30 16.07 7.41
N TYR A 70 -5.46 15.79 6.11
CA TYR A 70 -6.69 16.09 5.38
C TYR A 70 -7.89 15.34 5.97
N TYR A 71 -7.71 14.08 6.37
CA TYR A 71 -8.78 13.28 6.95
C TYR A 71 -8.96 13.50 8.47
N GLU A 72 -7.92 13.88 9.22
CA GLU A 72 -8.05 14.25 10.63
C GLU A 72 -8.95 15.49 10.85
N GLN A 73 -8.90 16.44 9.93
CA GLN A 73 -9.73 17.65 9.99
C GLN A 73 -11.20 17.39 9.65
N ARG A 74 -11.54 16.21 9.15
CA ARG A 74 -12.87 15.80 8.72
C ARG A 74 -13.42 14.71 9.62
N THR A 75 -14.04 15.11 10.72
CA THR A 75 -14.51 14.18 11.77
C THR A 75 -15.84 13.50 11.45
N THR A 76 -16.67 14.11 10.60
CA THR A 76 -17.97 13.56 10.19
C THR A 76 -17.90 13.16 8.73
N ARG A 77 -18.05 11.87 8.43
CA ARG A 77 -17.96 11.29 7.09
C ARG A 77 -19.13 10.35 6.82
N THR A 78 -19.49 10.24 5.56
CA THR A 78 -20.38 9.20 5.04
C THR A 78 -19.60 7.90 4.78
N GLU A 79 -20.27 6.78 4.61
CA GLU A 79 -19.64 5.51 4.23
C GLU A 79 -18.80 5.63 2.94
N VAL A 80 -19.29 6.38 1.95
CA VAL A 80 -18.56 6.65 0.70
C VAL A 80 -17.26 7.41 0.96
N GLU A 81 -17.29 8.39 1.86
CA GLU A 81 -16.10 9.15 2.24
C GLU A 81 -15.11 8.32 3.07
N ASP A 82 -15.59 7.37 3.87
CA ASP A 82 -14.72 6.44 4.59
C ASP A 82 -14.04 5.46 3.63
N ASN A 83 -14.73 4.96 2.61
CA ASN A 83 -14.15 4.16 1.55
C ASN A 83 -13.09 4.93 0.73
N THR A 84 -13.34 6.22 0.45
CA THR A 84 -12.37 7.09 -0.22
C THR A 84 -11.16 7.37 0.66
N LYS A 85 -11.36 7.58 1.97
CA LYS A 85 -10.27 7.71 2.95
C LYS A 85 -9.39 6.47 2.98
N GLU A 86 -10.00 5.28 3.02
CA GLU A 86 -9.27 4.01 2.93
C GLU A 86 -8.42 3.97 1.67
N ALA A 87 -9.03 4.21 0.50
CA ALA A 87 -8.32 4.19 -0.78
C ALA A 87 -7.13 5.16 -0.81
N ASP A 88 -7.28 6.35 -0.30
CA ASP A 88 -6.23 7.37 -0.28
C ASP A 88 -5.07 6.98 0.64
N ILE A 89 -5.37 6.57 1.88
CA ILE A 89 -4.35 6.18 2.85
C ILE A 89 -3.58 4.96 2.35
N VAL A 90 -4.29 3.93 1.88
CA VAL A 90 -3.67 2.68 1.44
C VAL A 90 -2.87 2.90 0.15
N SER A 91 -3.34 3.70 -0.82
CA SER A 91 -2.58 4.05 -2.02
C SER A 91 -1.23 4.70 -1.68
N ALA A 92 -1.21 5.67 -0.78
CA ALA A 92 0.04 6.33 -0.38
C ALA A 92 1.02 5.36 0.31
N ARG A 93 0.51 4.43 1.12
CA ARG A 93 1.31 3.40 1.79
C ARG A 93 1.86 2.35 0.82
N ILE A 94 1.07 1.93 -0.16
CA ILE A 94 1.53 1.03 -1.24
C ILE A 94 2.63 1.72 -2.03
N THR A 95 2.43 2.97 -2.45
CA THR A 95 3.44 3.75 -3.18
C THR A 95 4.76 3.83 -2.42
N LYS A 96 4.71 4.12 -1.12
CA LYS A 96 5.91 4.09 -0.28
C LYS A 96 6.56 2.72 -0.26
N ARG A 97 5.77 1.66 -0.07
CA ARG A 97 6.27 0.29 0.01
C ARG A 97 6.93 -0.17 -1.29
N LEU A 98 6.40 0.21 -2.44
CA LEU A 98 6.98 -0.09 -3.76
C LEU A 98 8.33 0.60 -3.98
N GLY A 99 8.56 1.77 -3.37
CA GLY A 99 9.84 2.47 -3.40
C GLY A 99 10.90 1.91 -2.42
N GLU A 100 10.53 0.98 -1.52
CA GLU A 100 11.47 0.39 -0.58
C GLU A 100 12.22 -0.79 -1.21
N MET A 101 13.56 -0.76 -1.13
CA MET A 101 14.40 -1.83 -1.69
C MET A 101 14.43 -3.11 -0.83
N ALA A 102 14.10 -3.01 0.45
CA ALA A 102 14.13 -4.13 1.37
C ALA A 102 12.85 -4.95 1.31
N PHE A 103 12.97 -6.18 0.83
CA PHE A 103 11.90 -7.17 0.81
C PHE A 103 12.43 -8.55 1.21
N GLN A 104 11.76 -9.18 2.16
CA GLN A 104 12.05 -10.56 2.54
C GLN A 104 10.85 -11.45 2.22
N PHE A 105 11.05 -12.42 1.34
CA PHE A 105 9.99 -13.37 1.00
C PHE A 105 9.73 -14.35 2.15
N SER A 106 8.76 -14.02 3.00
CA SER A 106 8.39 -14.83 4.18
C SER A 106 6.96 -14.54 4.64
N PRO A 107 6.29 -15.49 5.33
CA PRO A 107 4.98 -15.25 5.93
C PRO A 107 4.99 -14.06 6.92
N ALA A 108 6.08 -13.88 7.67
CA ALA A 108 6.23 -12.78 8.62
C ALA A 108 6.25 -11.42 7.91
N GLU A 109 6.98 -11.31 6.78
CA GLU A 109 6.99 -10.10 5.98
C GLU A 109 5.62 -9.82 5.37
N TRP A 110 4.93 -10.84 4.86
CA TRP A 110 3.57 -10.69 4.32
C TRP A 110 2.60 -10.12 5.37
N ILE A 111 2.61 -10.65 6.60
CA ILE A 111 1.81 -10.13 7.71
C ILE A 111 2.22 -8.69 8.08
N THR A 112 3.51 -8.39 8.03
CA THR A 112 4.04 -7.05 8.31
C THR A 112 3.59 -6.04 7.25
N ILE A 113 3.61 -6.41 5.97
CA ILE A 113 3.08 -5.59 4.88
C ILE A 113 1.59 -5.32 5.10
N HIS A 114 0.79 -6.35 5.39
CA HIS A 114 -0.64 -6.17 5.69
C HIS A 114 -0.86 -5.19 6.85
N ARG A 115 -0.07 -5.31 7.94
CA ARG A 115 -0.14 -4.35 9.05
C ARG A 115 0.19 -2.94 8.60
N ARG A 116 1.29 -2.73 7.90
CA ARG A 116 1.76 -1.41 7.45
C ARG A 116 0.78 -0.73 6.51
N LEU A 117 0.08 -1.50 5.66
CA LEU A 117 -0.91 -0.95 4.75
C LEU A 117 -2.20 -0.54 5.48
N PHE A 118 -2.65 -1.31 6.45
CA PHE A 118 -4.00 -1.19 7.01
C PHE A 118 -4.05 -0.72 8.47
N GLU A 119 -2.92 -0.46 9.13
CA GLU A 119 -2.90 0.06 10.51
C GLU A 119 -3.64 1.40 10.61
N GLY A 120 -4.59 1.48 11.56
CA GLY A 120 -5.48 2.62 11.73
C GLY A 120 -6.58 2.76 10.65
N VAL A 121 -6.64 1.82 9.69
CA VAL A 121 -7.75 1.64 8.75
C VAL A 121 -8.65 0.51 9.23
N PHE A 122 -8.06 -0.63 9.58
CA PHE A 122 -8.78 -1.80 10.10
C PHE A 122 -8.20 -2.28 11.44
N ASP A 123 -9.07 -2.68 12.35
CA ASP A 123 -8.68 -3.23 13.67
C ASP A 123 -7.91 -4.56 13.56
N HIS A 124 -8.08 -5.28 12.45
CA HIS A 124 -7.41 -6.56 12.20
C HIS A 124 -6.11 -6.44 11.40
N ALA A 125 -5.58 -5.23 11.21
CA ALA A 125 -4.34 -5.00 10.47
C ALA A 125 -3.18 -5.86 11.00
N GLY A 126 -2.56 -6.66 10.12
CA GLY A 126 -1.47 -7.57 10.48
C GLY A 126 -1.91 -8.79 11.30
N GLN A 127 -3.18 -9.14 11.26
CA GLN A 127 -3.70 -10.32 11.94
C GLN A 127 -4.28 -11.32 10.94
N ILE A 128 -3.99 -12.59 11.15
CA ILE A 128 -4.70 -13.67 10.46
C ILE A 128 -6.13 -13.73 11.01
N ARG A 129 -7.11 -13.79 10.12
CA ARG A 129 -8.52 -13.88 10.51
C ARG A 129 -8.80 -15.14 11.33
N LYS A 130 -9.80 -15.04 12.21
CA LYS A 130 -10.22 -16.13 13.12
C LYS A 130 -11.61 -16.68 12.77
N TYR A 131 -12.08 -16.44 11.56
CA TYR A 131 -13.38 -16.87 11.05
C TYR A 131 -13.31 -17.10 9.54
N ASN A 132 -14.22 -17.90 9.02
CA ASN A 132 -14.34 -18.11 7.59
C ASN A 132 -15.05 -16.94 6.93
N ILE A 133 -14.61 -16.59 5.74
CA ILE A 133 -15.19 -15.53 4.91
C ILE A 133 -15.69 -16.10 3.59
N SER A 134 -16.74 -15.48 3.06
CA SER A 134 -17.18 -15.65 1.69
C SER A 134 -17.39 -14.26 1.09
N LYS A 135 -16.95 -14.05 -0.13
CA LYS A 135 -17.13 -12.79 -0.85
C LYS A 135 -17.61 -13.08 -2.26
N LYS A 136 -18.72 -12.48 -2.63
CA LYS A 136 -19.19 -12.54 -4.01
C LYS A 136 -18.39 -11.54 -4.84
N GLU A 137 -17.69 -12.05 -5.83
CA GLU A 137 -16.87 -11.22 -6.71
C GLU A 137 -17.63 -10.90 -8.00
N TRP A 138 -17.71 -9.62 -8.33
CA TRP A 138 -18.36 -9.17 -9.57
C TRP A 138 -17.68 -9.73 -10.83
N ILE A 139 -16.35 -9.90 -10.78
CA ILE A 139 -15.56 -10.46 -11.88
C ILE A 139 -15.86 -11.93 -12.15
N LEU A 140 -16.42 -12.64 -11.17
CA LEU A 140 -16.86 -14.02 -11.27
C LEU A 140 -18.38 -14.15 -11.51
N ASN A 141 -19.03 -13.12 -12.06
CA ASN A 141 -20.47 -13.09 -12.28
C ASN A 141 -21.32 -13.34 -11.02
N GLY A 142 -20.79 -12.97 -9.85
CA GLY A 142 -21.44 -13.13 -8.55
C GLY A 142 -21.22 -14.48 -7.87
N GLU A 143 -20.39 -15.34 -8.44
CA GLU A 143 -19.90 -16.53 -7.72
C GLU A 143 -18.91 -16.14 -6.64
N THR A 144 -18.80 -16.98 -5.60
CA THR A 144 -17.87 -16.75 -4.50
C THR A 144 -16.52 -17.39 -4.75
N VAL A 145 -15.45 -16.71 -4.34
CA VAL A 145 -14.14 -17.33 -4.21
C VAL A 145 -14.14 -18.28 -3.01
N ILE A 146 -13.58 -19.46 -3.19
CA ILE A 146 -13.37 -20.40 -2.09
C ILE A 146 -12.12 -19.94 -1.33
N TYR A 147 -12.31 -19.37 -0.15
CA TYR A 147 -11.21 -18.98 0.74
C TYR A 147 -10.78 -20.18 1.61
N ALA A 148 -9.49 -20.24 1.94
CA ALA A 148 -8.97 -21.22 2.87
C ALA A 148 -9.70 -21.14 4.23
N ASP A 149 -9.91 -22.29 4.88
CA ASP A 149 -10.43 -22.32 6.26
C ASP A 149 -9.48 -21.56 7.19
N PHE A 150 -10.03 -20.76 8.09
CA PHE A 150 -9.24 -19.91 8.97
C PHE A 150 -8.25 -20.67 9.87
N ASN A 151 -8.56 -21.94 10.21
CA ASN A 151 -7.65 -22.76 11.03
C ASN A 151 -6.43 -23.25 10.23
N SER A 152 -6.51 -23.30 8.90
CA SER A 152 -5.45 -23.78 8.03
C SER A 152 -4.60 -22.66 7.42
N ILE A 153 -4.99 -21.39 7.56
CA ILE A 153 -4.30 -20.27 6.90
C ILE A 153 -2.80 -20.23 7.21
N LYS A 154 -2.44 -20.42 8.48
CA LYS A 154 -1.03 -20.37 8.89
C LYS A 154 -0.22 -21.47 8.23
N ASP A 155 -0.71 -22.69 8.27
CA ASP A 155 -0.02 -23.85 7.70
C ASP A 155 0.04 -23.75 6.18
N THR A 156 -1.01 -23.23 5.54
CA THR A 156 -1.04 -22.95 4.10
C THR A 156 0.01 -21.90 3.72
N LEU A 157 0.10 -20.79 4.45
CA LEU A 157 1.11 -19.76 4.21
C LEU A 157 2.53 -20.32 4.36
N ASP A 158 2.79 -21.08 5.42
CA ASP A 158 4.10 -21.68 5.66
C ASP A 158 4.47 -22.64 4.54
N TYR A 159 3.53 -23.45 4.04
CA TYR A 159 3.70 -24.37 2.92
C TYR A 159 3.95 -23.62 1.60
N ASP A 160 3.11 -22.64 1.27
CA ASP A 160 3.19 -21.91 0.00
C ASP A 160 4.53 -21.15 -0.09
N PHE A 161 4.92 -20.45 0.97
CA PHE A 161 6.21 -19.75 0.99
C PHE A 161 7.42 -20.69 0.96
N ALA A 162 7.33 -21.86 1.59
CA ALA A 162 8.40 -22.85 1.52
C ALA A 162 8.52 -23.46 0.12
N THR A 163 7.40 -23.74 -0.53
CA THR A 163 7.33 -24.26 -1.90
C THR A 163 7.88 -23.26 -2.90
N GLU A 164 7.46 -22.00 -2.81
CA GLU A 164 7.88 -20.93 -3.70
C GLU A 164 9.39 -20.65 -3.61
N LYS A 165 9.97 -20.74 -2.41
CA LYS A 165 11.43 -20.61 -2.24
C LYS A 165 12.25 -21.68 -2.95
N GLN A 166 11.65 -22.83 -3.20
CA GLN A 166 12.30 -23.96 -3.89
C GLN A 166 12.04 -23.93 -5.40
N PHE A 167 11.10 -23.10 -5.85
CA PHE A 167 10.73 -23.01 -7.24
C PHE A 167 11.81 -22.30 -8.07
N SER A 168 12.16 -22.87 -9.21
CA SER A 168 13.06 -22.25 -10.18
C SER A 168 12.26 -21.58 -11.28
N TYR A 169 12.48 -20.30 -11.48
CA TYR A 169 11.90 -19.52 -12.58
C TYR A 169 12.77 -19.57 -13.85
N GLU A 170 13.84 -20.37 -13.86
CA GLU A 170 14.74 -20.49 -15.00
C GLU A 170 13.99 -21.05 -16.21
N GLY A 171 14.04 -20.32 -17.33
CA GLY A 171 13.36 -20.68 -18.57
C GLY A 171 11.88 -20.31 -18.66
N LEU A 172 11.31 -19.66 -17.65
CA LEU A 172 9.97 -19.07 -17.72
C LEU A 172 10.07 -17.64 -18.27
N SER A 173 9.19 -17.32 -19.23
CA SER A 173 9.00 -15.93 -19.68
C SER A 173 8.05 -15.20 -18.73
N VAL A 174 8.40 -13.98 -18.39
CA VAL A 174 7.49 -13.03 -17.71
C VAL A 174 6.62 -12.37 -18.75
#